data_edeba8826c9a3d5bc2792bf26713a6db
#
_entry.id   edeba8826c9a3d5bc2792bf26713a6db
#
_cell.length_a   1.000
_cell.length_b   1.000
_cell.length_c   1.000
_cell.angle_alpha   90.00
_cell.angle_beta   90.00
_cell.angle_gamma   90.00
#
_symmetry.space_group_name_H-M   'P 1'
#
loop_
_entity.id
_entity.type
_entity.pdbx_description
1 polymer ?
#
loop_
_entity_poly.entity_id
_entity_poly.type
_entity_poly.pdbx_seq_one_letter_code
_entity_poly.pdbx_strand_id
1 'polypeptide(L)'
;MGSLEDVKNAVKFRIDGIGLFRSEFLYMESDHFPTEEEQFHVYRQAAELLGERELTIRTLDIGGDKGLDYFEFPKEENPFLGYRAIRIGLDQKEILKTQLRALLRAGTYGHIRIMFPMIISIEEVVDAYAVLEECKDELHKEGIPFQEEIEAGVMIETPAAVICLLYTSRCV
;
A
#
# COMPACT_ATOMS: atom_id res chain seq x y z
N MET A 1 -3.49 9.37 -8.00
CA MET A 1 -2.16 9.71 -8.55
C MET A 1 -1.32 8.45 -8.59
N GLY A 2 -0.35 8.34 -9.49
CA GLY A 2 0.45 7.12 -9.63
C GLY A 2 1.94 7.40 -9.80
N SER A 3 2.34 8.65 -9.92
CA SER A 3 3.73 9.04 -10.13
C SER A 3 4.15 10.26 -9.30
N LEU A 4 5.45 10.45 -9.13
CA LEU A 4 5.99 11.66 -8.50
C LEU A 4 5.69 12.93 -9.32
N GLU A 5 5.57 12.81 -10.63
CA GLU A 5 5.21 13.93 -11.48
C GLU A 5 3.76 14.38 -11.25
N ASP A 6 2.84 13.42 -11.02
CA ASP A 6 1.47 13.72 -10.61
C ASP A 6 1.44 14.51 -9.29
N VAL A 7 2.25 14.07 -8.30
CA VAL A 7 2.36 14.75 -6.99
C VAL A 7 2.89 16.17 -7.17
N LYS A 8 3.98 16.36 -7.92
CA LYS A 8 4.55 17.70 -8.21
C LYS A 8 3.53 18.63 -8.87
N ASN A 9 2.75 18.09 -9.81
CA ASN A 9 1.73 18.88 -10.50
C ASN A 9 0.57 19.21 -9.56
N ALA A 10 0.10 18.28 -8.74
CA ALA A 10 -0.99 18.49 -7.80
C ALA A 10 -0.65 19.57 -6.75
N VAL A 11 0.57 19.56 -6.22
CA VAL A 11 1.03 20.54 -5.24
C VAL A 11 0.90 21.99 -5.76
N LYS A 12 1.06 22.22 -7.07
CA LYS A 12 0.89 23.55 -7.70
C LYS A 12 -0.55 24.09 -7.55
N PHE A 13 -1.54 23.21 -7.39
CA PHE A 13 -2.96 23.58 -7.26
C PHE A 13 -3.44 23.74 -5.81
N ARG A 14 -2.53 23.81 -4.82
CA ARG A 14 -2.84 23.98 -3.37
C ARG A 14 -3.85 22.97 -2.85
N ILE A 15 -3.66 21.70 -3.19
CA ILE A 15 -4.47 20.59 -2.66
C ILE A 15 -4.31 20.44 -1.15
N ASP A 16 -5.33 19.93 -0.45
CA ASP A 16 -5.27 19.65 0.99
C ASP A 16 -4.50 18.37 1.32
N GLY A 17 -4.42 17.43 0.38
CA GLY A 17 -3.71 16.16 0.50
C GLY A 17 -3.93 15.26 -0.71
N ILE A 18 -3.37 14.06 -0.66
CA ILE A 18 -3.58 13.01 -1.66
C ILE A 18 -4.32 11.84 -0.98
N GLY A 19 -5.60 11.69 -1.31
CA GLY A 19 -6.45 10.61 -0.77
C GLY A 19 -6.17 9.24 -1.39
N LEU A 20 -5.49 9.17 -2.54
CA LEU A 20 -5.09 7.91 -3.17
C LEU A 20 -3.85 8.09 -4.04
N PHE A 21 -2.73 7.54 -3.58
CA PHE A 21 -1.54 7.29 -4.39
C PHE A 21 -1.53 5.80 -4.75
N ARG A 22 -1.54 5.51 -6.05
CA ARG A 22 -1.59 4.14 -6.59
C ARG A 22 -0.17 3.63 -6.80
N SER A 23 0.27 2.76 -5.91
CA SER A 23 1.64 2.24 -5.91
C SER A 23 1.92 1.22 -7.04
N GLU A 24 0.89 0.67 -7.67
CA GLU A 24 1.05 -0.34 -8.71
C GLU A 24 1.86 0.16 -9.92
N PHE A 25 1.86 1.46 -10.21
CA PHE A 25 2.66 2.03 -11.30
C PHE A 25 4.16 1.82 -11.11
N LEU A 26 4.66 1.87 -9.87
CA LEU A 26 6.04 1.55 -9.54
C LEU A 26 6.43 0.14 -10.00
N TYR A 27 5.51 -0.81 -9.84
CA TYR A 27 5.71 -2.20 -10.21
C TYR A 27 5.55 -2.40 -11.72
N MET A 28 4.61 -1.71 -12.35
CA MET A 28 4.34 -1.83 -13.79
C MET A 28 5.43 -1.19 -14.66
N GLU A 29 6.15 -0.19 -14.13
CA GLU A 29 7.26 0.49 -14.82
C GLU A 29 8.62 -0.20 -14.58
N SER A 30 8.66 -1.23 -13.72
CA SER A 30 9.86 -2.00 -13.40
C SER A 30 9.88 -3.34 -14.16
N ASP A 31 11.06 -3.93 -14.30
CA ASP A 31 11.27 -5.29 -14.82
C ASP A 31 11.45 -6.34 -13.71
N HIS A 32 11.32 -5.92 -12.45
CA HIS A 32 11.42 -6.75 -11.24
C HIS A 32 10.50 -6.19 -10.14
N PHE A 33 10.29 -6.97 -9.07
CA PHE A 33 9.63 -6.44 -7.87
C PHE A 33 10.49 -5.33 -7.26
N PRO A 34 9.97 -4.09 -7.15
CA PRO A 34 10.72 -2.98 -6.57
C PRO A 34 11.19 -3.30 -5.16
N THR A 35 12.48 -3.09 -4.92
CA THR A 35 13.11 -3.27 -3.61
C THR A 35 12.56 -2.29 -2.57
N GLU A 36 12.79 -2.56 -1.29
CA GLU A 36 12.43 -1.64 -0.20
C GLU A 36 13.01 -0.24 -0.43
N GLU A 37 14.26 -0.16 -0.89
CA GLU A 37 14.93 1.13 -1.09
C GLU A 37 14.36 1.92 -2.26
N GLU A 38 14.05 1.28 -3.39
CA GLU A 38 13.42 1.92 -4.54
C GLU A 38 12.05 2.48 -4.17
N GLN A 39 11.23 1.70 -3.46
CA GLN A 39 9.93 2.13 -2.97
C GLN A 39 10.05 3.26 -1.95
N PHE A 40 10.96 3.12 -0.98
CA PHE A 40 11.23 4.14 0.03
C PHE A 40 11.58 5.49 -0.59
N HIS A 41 12.46 5.51 -1.61
CA HIS A 41 12.83 6.75 -2.28
C HIS A 41 11.63 7.46 -2.92
N VAL A 42 10.72 6.72 -3.55
CA VAL A 42 9.53 7.32 -4.19
C VAL A 42 8.54 7.83 -3.14
N TYR A 43 8.24 7.03 -2.12
CA TYR A 43 7.30 7.42 -1.06
C TYR A 43 7.83 8.59 -0.23
N ARG A 44 9.11 8.58 0.10
CA ARG A 44 9.78 9.69 0.76
C ARG A 44 9.67 10.99 -0.05
N GLN A 45 10.03 10.97 -1.33
CA GLN A 45 9.94 12.16 -2.18
C GLN A 45 8.50 12.68 -2.28
N ALA A 46 7.51 11.79 -2.38
CA ALA A 46 6.10 12.17 -2.39
C ALA A 46 5.69 12.85 -1.06
N ALA A 47 6.12 12.28 0.08
CA ALA A 47 5.86 12.85 1.40
C ALA A 47 6.53 14.22 1.58
N GLU A 48 7.80 14.36 1.22
CA GLU A 48 8.55 15.63 1.29
C GLU A 48 7.89 16.73 0.43
N LEU A 49 7.38 16.40 -0.77
CA LEU A 49 6.66 17.35 -1.65
C LEU A 49 5.35 17.84 -1.04
N LEU A 50 4.67 17.00 -0.28
CA LEU A 50 3.42 17.33 0.40
C LEU A 50 3.64 18.06 1.72
N GLY A 51 4.76 17.82 2.39
CA GLY A 51 5.04 18.37 3.72
C GLY A 51 4.06 17.85 4.77
N GLU A 52 3.34 18.71 5.45
CA GLU A 52 2.38 18.33 6.50
C GLU A 52 1.02 17.82 5.97
N ARG A 53 0.83 17.82 4.64
CA ARG A 53 -0.41 17.35 4.02
C ARG A 53 -0.45 15.83 3.95
N GLU A 54 -1.64 15.28 4.08
CA GLU A 54 -1.86 13.84 4.09
C GLU A 54 -1.55 13.17 2.73
N LEU A 55 -0.90 12.01 2.80
CA LEU A 55 -0.61 11.14 1.67
C LEU A 55 -1.10 9.73 1.96
N THR A 56 -2.26 9.36 1.44
CA THR A 56 -2.75 7.99 1.53
C THR A 56 -2.18 7.16 0.38
N ILE A 57 -1.38 6.16 0.71
CA ILE A 57 -0.77 5.24 -0.25
C ILE A 57 -1.49 3.90 -0.18
N ARG A 58 -2.05 3.48 -1.31
CA ARG A 58 -2.63 2.14 -1.46
C ARG A 58 -1.51 1.12 -1.67
N THR A 59 -1.54 0.03 -0.90
CA THR A 59 -0.62 -1.08 -1.13
C THR A 59 -0.89 -1.71 -2.49
N LEU A 60 0.02 -2.56 -2.94
CA LEU A 60 0.02 -3.15 -4.28
C LEU A 60 -1.35 -3.71 -4.68
N ASP A 61 -1.88 -3.22 -5.80
CA ASP A 61 -3.13 -3.67 -6.41
C ASP A 61 -2.88 -4.15 -7.84
N ILE A 62 -2.28 -5.33 -7.96
CA ILE A 62 -2.05 -6.04 -9.22
C ILE A 62 -2.92 -7.30 -9.30
N GLY A 63 -3.12 -7.79 -10.52
CA GLY A 63 -4.01 -8.91 -10.84
C GLY A 63 -5.21 -8.46 -11.68
N GLY A 64 -5.95 -9.39 -12.25
CA GLY A 64 -7.03 -9.06 -13.17
C GLY A 64 -6.50 -8.49 -14.48
N ASP A 65 -6.73 -7.21 -14.71
CA ASP A 65 -6.29 -6.44 -15.89
C ASP A 65 -4.89 -5.81 -15.75
N LYS A 66 -4.30 -5.88 -14.56
CA LYS A 66 -2.98 -5.31 -14.25
C LYS A 66 -1.95 -6.41 -14.05
N GLY A 67 -1.41 -6.91 -15.15
CA GLY A 67 -0.31 -7.89 -15.13
C GLY A 67 1.06 -7.25 -14.92
N LEU A 68 2.03 -8.08 -14.55
CA LEU A 68 3.46 -7.75 -14.53
C LEU A 68 4.18 -8.76 -15.42
N ASP A 69 5.08 -8.30 -16.27
CA ASP A 69 5.80 -9.16 -17.20
C ASP A 69 6.72 -10.18 -16.49
N TYR A 70 7.11 -9.90 -15.26
CA TYR A 70 7.99 -10.71 -14.40
C TYR A 70 7.25 -11.53 -13.33
N PHE A 71 5.89 -11.54 -13.36
CA PHE A 71 5.08 -12.30 -12.41
C PHE A 71 3.92 -13.00 -13.11
N GLU A 72 3.89 -14.33 -13.00
CA GLU A 72 2.82 -15.14 -13.58
C GLU A 72 1.63 -15.24 -12.62
N PHE A 73 0.48 -14.78 -13.09
CA PHE A 73 -0.79 -14.93 -12.37
C PHE A 73 -1.46 -16.26 -12.71
N PRO A 74 -2.13 -16.92 -11.76
CA PRO A 74 -2.94 -18.09 -12.05
C PRO A 74 -4.05 -17.71 -13.05
N LYS A 75 -4.38 -18.64 -13.94
CA LYS A 75 -5.52 -18.44 -14.85
C LYS A 75 -6.82 -18.68 -14.09
N GLU A 76 -7.63 -17.68 -13.97
CA GLU A 76 -8.92 -17.70 -13.30
C GLU A 76 -10.04 -17.25 -14.25
N GLU A 77 -11.26 -17.78 -14.03
CA GLU A 77 -12.44 -17.37 -14.82
C GLU A 77 -12.87 -15.94 -14.51
N ASN A 78 -12.65 -15.49 -13.26
CA ASN A 78 -12.97 -14.14 -12.81
C ASN A 78 -11.79 -13.51 -12.05
N PRO A 79 -10.74 -13.05 -12.76
CA PRO A 79 -9.52 -12.54 -12.13
C PRO A 79 -9.74 -11.28 -11.27
N PHE A 80 -10.79 -10.49 -11.54
CA PHE A 80 -11.08 -9.29 -10.77
C PHE A 80 -11.46 -9.57 -9.31
N LEU A 81 -12.08 -10.71 -9.04
CA LEU A 81 -12.48 -11.15 -7.69
C LEU A 81 -11.61 -12.29 -7.16
N GLY A 82 -10.61 -12.70 -7.93
CA GLY A 82 -9.72 -13.83 -7.63
C GLY A 82 -8.44 -13.44 -6.88
N TYR A 83 -7.33 -14.09 -7.29
CA TYR A 83 -6.01 -13.91 -6.69
C TYR A 83 -5.37 -12.59 -7.13
N ARG A 84 -5.56 -11.54 -6.33
CA ARG A 84 -5.06 -10.20 -6.60
C ARG A 84 -4.83 -9.39 -5.32
N ALA A 85 -4.11 -8.30 -5.44
CA ALA A 85 -3.94 -7.26 -4.43
C ALA A 85 -3.51 -7.82 -3.07
N ILE A 86 -4.28 -7.56 -2.00
CA ILE A 86 -3.94 -8.00 -0.65
C ILE A 86 -3.77 -9.51 -0.54
N ARG A 87 -4.50 -10.31 -1.34
CA ARG A 87 -4.37 -11.78 -1.32
C ARG A 87 -3.00 -12.24 -1.78
N ILE A 88 -2.44 -11.58 -2.80
CA ILE A 88 -1.05 -11.82 -3.23
C ILE A 88 -0.09 -11.45 -2.10
N GLY A 89 -0.30 -10.28 -1.48
CA GLY A 89 0.56 -9.81 -0.41
C GLY A 89 0.52 -10.68 0.84
N LEU A 90 -0.62 -11.27 1.19
CA LEU A 90 -0.75 -12.19 2.33
C LEU A 90 -0.19 -13.59 2.03
N ASP A 91 -0.33 -14.07 0.79
CA ASP A 91 0.23 -15.34 0.34
C ASP A 91 1.76 -15.25 0.14
N GLN A 92 2.22 -14.17 -0.47
CA GLN A 92 3.65 -13.88 -0.69
C GLN A 92 4.08 -12.72 0.21
N LYS A 93 4.15 -12.98 1.51
CA LYS A 93 4.37 -11.97 2.56
C LYS A 93 5.55 -11.04 2.30
N GLU A 94 6.62 -11.54 1.68
CA GLU A 94 7.82 -10.73 1.39
C GLU A 94 7.52 -9.52 0.48
N ILE A 95 6.56 -9.66 -0.45
CA ILE A 95 6.15 -8.55 -1.31
C ILE A 95 5.47 -7.46 -0.46
N LEU A 96 4.53 -7.85 0.40
CA LEU A 96 3.82 -6.92 1.27
C LEU A 96 4.76 -6.31 2.32
N LYS A 97 5.63 -7.11 2.95
CA LYS A 97 6.61 -6.64 3.93
C LYS A 97 7.57 -5.61 3.33
N THR A 98 8.12 -5.88 2.15
CA THR A 98 9.00 -4.94 1.43
C THR A 98 8.33 -3.59 1.25
N GLN A 99 7.04 -3.59 0.85
CA GLN A 99 6.29 -2.36 0.67
C GLN A 99 5.96 -1.67 2.00
N LEU A 100 5.50 -2.40 3.01
CA LEU A 100 5.14 -1.85 4.31
C LEU A 100 6.36 -1.24 5.02
N ARG A 101 7.51 -1.89 4.98
CA ARG A 101 8.77 -1.36 5.52
C ARG A 101 9.16 -0.04 4.84
N ALA A 102 9.06 0.02 3.51
CA ALA A 102 9.31 1.24 2.77
C ALA A 102 8.36 2.39 3.17
N LEU A 103 7.07 2.09 3.36
CA LEU A 103 6.05 3.05 3.79
C LEU A 103 6.29 3.55 5.21
N LEU A 104 6.58 2.65 6.16
CA LEU A 104 6.92 2.96 7.55
C LEU A 104 8.13 3.90 7.64
N ARG A 105 9.20 3.59 6.91
CA ARG A 105 10.41 4.42 6.82
C ARG A 105 10.10 5.79 6.21
N ALA A 106 9.36 5.83 5.12
CA ALA A 106 9.00 7.07 4.43
C ALA A 106 8.10 7.97 5.28
N GLY A 107 7.31 7.41 6.18
CA GLY A 107 6.45 8.14 7.11
C GLY A 107 7.20 9.08 8.06
N THR A 108 8.52 8.92 8.25
CA THR A 108 9.34 9.88 9.01
C THR A 108 9.57 11.22 8.27
N TYR A 109 9.20 11.30 6.99
CA TYR A 109 9.40 12.48 6.14
C TYR A 109 8.10 13.24 5.80
N GLY A 110 6.96 12.77 6.28
CA GLY A 110 5.66 13.42 6.08
C GLY A 110 4.51 12.57 6.59
N HIS A 111 3.29 13.01 6.38
CA HIS A 111 2.10 12.38 6.93
C HIS A 111 1.57 11.28 6.01
N ILE A 112 2.15 10.08 6.08
CA ILE A 112 1.74 8.92 5.29
C ILE A 112 0.66 8.11 6.00
N ARG A 113 -0.34 7.67 5.24
CA ARG A 113 -1.36 6.68 5.61
C ARG A 113 -1.31 5.49 4.66
N ILE A 114 -1.59 4.30 5.17
CA ILE A 114 -1.64 3.05 4.41
C ILE A 114 -3.09 2.69 4.11
N MET A 115 -3.36 2.25 2.88
CA MET A 115 -4.68 1.76 2.47
C MET A 115 -4.56 0.37 1.85
N PHE A 116 -5.19 -0.65 2.47
CA PHE A 116 -5.23 -2.02 1.95
C PHE A 116 -6.37 -2.19 0.95
N PRO A 117 -6.08 -2.62 -0.30
CA PRO A 117 -7.09 -2.82 -1.33
C PRO A 117 -7.74 -4.20 -1.26
N MET A 118 -8.90 -4.35 -1.90
CA MET A 118 -9.56 -5.62 -2.22
C MET A 118 -9.92 -6.50 -1.01
N ILE A 119 -10.08 -5.91 0.17
CA ILE A 119 -10.47 -6.61 1.38
C ILE A 119 -11.89 -7.22 1.22
N ILE A 120 -12.04 -8.49 1.63
CA ILE A 120 -13.32 -9.20 1.62
C ILE A 120 -13.71 -9.78 2.99
N SER A 121 -12.78 -9.88 3.93
CA SER A 121 -13.03 -10.47 5.26
C SER A 121 -12.25 -9.75 6.36
N ILE A 122 -12.66 -10.00 7.60
CA ILE A 122 -11.97 -9.48 8.80
C ILE A 122 -10.62 -10.17 8.96
N GLU A 123 -10.52 -11.43 8.60
CA GLU A 123 -9.28 -12.20 8.69
C GLU A 123 -8.19 -11.55 7.83
N GLU A 124 -8.52 -11.12 6.59
CA GLU A 124 -7.57 -10.40 5.74
C GLU A 124 -7.08 -9.09 6.39
N VAL A 125 -7.96 -8.38 7.10
CA VAL A 125 -7.58 -7.17 7.84
C VAL A 125 -6.63 -7.51 8.98
N VAL A 126 -6.98 -8.50 9.80
CA VAL A 126 -6.16 -8.95 10.94
C VAL A 126 -4.78 -9.40 10.46
N ASP A 127 -4.74 -10.20 9.38
CA ASP A 127 -3.48 -10.69 8.80
C ASP A 127 -2.62 -9.55 8.23
N ALA A 128 -3.24 -8.56 7.57
CA ALA A 128 -2.52 -7.39 7.05
C ALA A 128 -1.90 -6.54 8.18
N TYR A 129 -2.65 -6.32 9.27
CA TYR A 129 -2.12 -5.64 10.45
C TYR A 129 -1.03 -6.46 11.16
N ALA A 130 -1.16 -7.79 11.22
CA ALA A 130 -0.11 -8.63 11.77
C ALA A 130 1.21 -8.50 10.99
N VAL A 131 1.14 -8.45 9.66
CA VAL A 131 2.33 -8.21 8.81
C VAL A 131 2.89 -6.80 9.05
N LEU A 132 2.04 -5.79 9.25
CA LEU A 132 2.48 -4.42 9.56
C LEU A 132 3.24 -4.37 10.89
N GLU A 133 2.74 -5.03 11.93
CA GLU A 133 3.42 -5.10 13.23
C GLU A 133 4.74 -5.90 13.15
N GLU A 134 4.78 -7.01 12.39
CA GLU A 134 6.03 -7.72 12.09
C GLU A 134 7.08 -6.77 11.48
N CYS A 135 6.69 -5.91 10.53
CA CYS A 135 7.59 -4.94 9.91
C CYS A 135 8.10 -3.90 10.90
N LYS A 136 7.27 -3.40 11.81
CA LYS A 136 7.68 -2.48 12.87
C LYS A 136 8.72 -3.13 13.80
N ASP A 137 8.44 -4.37 14.23
CA ASP A 137 9.36 -5.14 15.07
C ASP A 137 10.73 -5.37 14.41
N GLU A 138 10.74 -5.63 13.10
CA GLU A 138 11.99 -5.79 12.36
C GLU A 138 12.77 -4.50 12.28
N LEU A 139 12.12 -3.39 11.90
CA LEU A 139 12.75 -2.08 11.83
C LEU A 139 13.29 -1.63 13.19
N HIS A 140 12.59 -1.93 14.28
CA HIS A 140 13.07 -1.72 15.66
C HIS A 140 14.34 -2.50 15.94
N LYS A 141 14.38 -3.80 15.64
CA LYS A 141 15.54 -4.66 15.84
C LYS A 141 16.75 -4.20 15.03
N GLU A 142 16.51 -3.68 13.84
CA GLU A 142 17.53 -3.15 12.94
C GLU A 142 17.98 -1.72 13.29
N GLY A 143 17.26 -1.04 14.19
CA GLY A 143 17.53 0.35 14.57
C GLY A 143 17.26 1.35 13.47
N ILE A 144 16.37 1.01 12.54
CA ILE A 144 15.97 1.86 11.40
C ILE A 144 14.81 2.77 11.83
N PRO A 145 14.92 4.10 11.66
CA PRO A 145 13.84 5.03 12.00
C PRO A 145 12.60 4.82 11.11
N PHE A 146 11.42 4.82 11.72
CA PHE A 146 10.14 4.69 11.03
C PHE A 146 9.02 5.41 11.78
N GLN A 147 7.85 5.57 11.17
CA GLN A 147 6.66 6.15 11.78
C GLN A 147 5.94 5.08 12.62
N GLU A 148 6.06 5.17 13.94
CA GLU A 148 5.43 4.23 14.90
C GLU A 148 3.89 4.24 14.80
N GLU A 149 3.30 5.44 14.82
CA GLU A 149 1.85 5.68 14.82
C GLU A 149 1.33 5.90 13.38
N ILE A 150 1.68 4.99 12.45
CA ILE A 150 1.16 5.08 11.09
C ILE A 150 -0.30 4.66 11.05
N GLU A 151 -1.15 5.50 10.46
CA GLU A 151 -2.55 5.15 10.23
C GLU A 151 -2.64 4.16 9.07
N ALA A 152 -3.34 3.05 9.28
CA ALA A 152 -3.66 2.08 8.25
C ALA A 152 -5.16 1.83 8.20
N GLY A 153 -5.69 1.61 7.01
CA GLY A 153 -7.12 1.38 6.79
C GLY A 153 -7.36 0.53 5.55
N VAL A 154 -8.62 0.35 5.20
CA VAL A 154 -9.04 -0.51 4.10
C VAL A 154 -9.79 0.27 3.02
N MET A 155 -9.65 -0.16 1.78
CA MET A 155 -10.45 0.35 0.68
C MET A 155 -11.78 -0.41 0.61
N ILE A 156 -12.90 0.32 0.74
CA ILE A 156 -14.24 -0.27 0.64
C ILE A 156 -14.64 -0.29 -0.82
N GLU A 157 -14.29 -1.37 -1.52
CA GLU A 157 -14.49 -1.49 -2.97
C GLU A 157 -15.07 -2.85 -3.40
N THR A 158 -15.11 -3.82 -2.49
CA THR A 158 -15.72 -5.12 -2.74
C THR A 158 -17.15 -5.18 -2.17
N PRO A 159 -18.09 -5.97 -2.78
CA PRO A 159 -19.40 -6.16 -2.19
C PRO A 159 -19.35 -6.70 -0.77
N ALA A 160 -18.42 -7.62 -0.49
CA ALA A 160 -18.22 -8.19 0.83
C ALA A 160 -17.82 -7.11 1.86
N ALA A 161 -16.86 -6.24 1.54
CA ALA A 161 -16.46 -5.15 2.43
C ALA A 161 -17.62 -4.21 2.74
N VAL A 162 -18.46 -3.88 1.76
CA VAL A 162 -19.64 -3.03 1.96
C VAL A 162 -20.63 -3.67 2.93
N ILE A 163 -20.92 -4.96 2.77
CA ILE A 163 -21.86 -5.68 3.62
C ILE A 163 -21.29 -5.86 5.03
N CYS A 164 -19.99 -6.14 5.15
CA CYS A 164 -19.29 -6.38 6.41
C CYS A 164 -18.75 -5.10 7.07
N LEU A 165 -19.07 -3.91 6.56
CA LEU A 165 -18.54 -2.62 7.01
C LEU A 165 -18.65 -2.41 8.54
N LEU A 166 -19.76 -2.84 9.14
CA LEU A 166 -19.95 -2.76 10.60
C LEU A 166 -18.95 -3.60 11.40
N TYR A 167 -18.40 -4.64 10.79
CA TYR A 167 -17.37 -5.49 11.42
C TYR A 167 -15.99 -4.95 11.13
N THR A 168 -15.71 -4.52 9.90
CA THR A 168 -14.41 -3.95 9.51
C THR A 168 -14.13 -2.61 10.18
N SER A 169 -15.14 -1.77 10.44
CA SER A 169 -14.98 -0.47 11.11
C SER A 169 -14.77 -0.57 12.63
N ARG A 170 -14.98 -1.75 13.24
CA ARG A 170 -14.73 -2.00 14.68
C ARG A 170 -13.38 -2.63 14.97
N CYS A 171 -12.64 -3.02 13.94
CA CYS A 171 -11.31 -3.63 14.05
C CYS A 171 -10.17 -2.63 13.80
N VAL A 172 -10.49 -1.35 13.65
CA VAL A 172 -9.54 -0.25 13.47
C VAL A 172 -9.58 0.66 14.68
#